data_271791b0fed6aa75817ee06eac903fd1
#
_entry.id   271791b0fed6aa75817ee06eac903fd1
#
_cell.length_a   1.000
_cell.length_b   1.000
_cell.length_c   1.000
_cell.angle_alpha   90.00
_cell.angle_beta   90.00
_cell.angle_gamma   90.00
#
_symmetry.space_group_name_H-M   'P 1'
#
loop_
_entity.id
_entity.type
_entity.pdbx_description
1 polymer ?
#
loop_
_entity_poly.entity_id
_entity_poly.type
_entity_poly.pdbx_seq_one_letter_code
_entity_poly.pdbx_strand_id
1 'polypeptide(L)'
;MLLRRSKFIVLTVSMTLLAPVTLYADIYKYVDKHGRVILTDKPQSNKYKLLVKTWKGWEEKKSNVAYDKFTDNKKKYASTIDYYARLYRLPKSLLHAVITAESAYDPNAISRAGAVGLMQLMPETAKRYGVNNRRNPSDNVHGGTRYLRDLLKMFKNDVRLALAAYNAGEGAVKKHGNKIPPYKET
;
A
#
# COMPACT_ATOMS: atom_id res chain seq x y z
N MET A 1 41.44 -8.91 -70.88
CA MET A 1 40.71 -9.70 -69.84
C MET A 1 41.03 -9.09 -68.52
N LEU A 2 40.11 -8.21 -68.07
CA LEU A 2 40.30 -7.36 -66.86
C LEU A 2 39.52 -7.95 -65.72
N LEU A 3 40.19 -8.52 -64.72
CA LEU A 3 39.60 -9.05 -63.49
C LEU A 3 39.22 -7.87 -62.55
N ARG A 4 37.93 -7.68 -62.36
CA ARG A 4 37.30 -6.72 -61.49
C ARG A 4 37.34 -7.25 -60.03
N ARG A 5 38.22 -6.74 -59.18
CA ARG A 5 38.28 -7.07 -57.74
C ARG A 5 37.11 -6.41 -57.02
N SER A 6 36.18 -7.17 -56.56
CA SER A 6 35.09 -6.76 -55.65
C SER A 6 35.66 -6.59 -54.26
N LYS A 7 35.51 -5.37 -53.71
CA LYS A 7 35.86 -5.07 -52.31
C LYS A 7 34.62 -5.37 -51.43
N PHE A 8 34.70 -6.43 -50.66
CA PHE A 8 33.71 -6.66 -49.60
C PHE A 8 33.99 -5.72 -48.42
N ILE A 9 33.05 -4.82 -48.15
CA ILE A 9 33.08 -4.01 -46.93
C ILE A 9 32.37 -4.84 -45.86
N VAL A 10 33.15 -5.31 -44.88
CA VAL A 10 32.60 -5.95 -43.67
C VAL A 10 32.20 -4.85 -42.72
N LEU A 11 30.88 -4.64 -42.60
CA LEU A 11 30.31 -3.70 -41.63
C LEU A 11 30.23 -4.41 -40.26
N THR A 12 31.20 -4.15 -39.39
CA THR A 12 31.16 -4.62 -37.99
C THR A 12 30.16 -3.74 -37.21
N VAL A 13 28.95 -4.28 -36.96
CA VAL A 13 27.99 -3.68 -36.05
C VAL A 13 28.49 -3.94 -34.64
N SER A 14 29.05 -2.91 -34.02
CA SER A 14 29.39 -2.92 -32.61
C SER A 14 28.09 -2.80 -31.79
N MET A 15 27.66 -3.94 -31.24
CA MET A 15 26.52 -4.00 -30.31
C MET A 15 26.99 -3.54 -28.95
N THR A 16 26.83 -2.26 -28.68
CA THR A 16 27.03 -1.69 -27.33
C THR A 16 25.95 -2.27 -26.41
N LEU A 17 26.34 -3.16 -25.50
CA LEU A 17 25.51 -3.58 -24.37
C LEU A 17 25.24 -2.36 -23.50
N LEU A 18 24.07 -1.76 -23.62
CA LEU A 18 23.55 -0.82 -22.65
C LEU A 18 23.25 -1.60 -21.37
N ALA A 19 24.13 -1.50 -20.39
CA ALA A 19 23.86 -1.96 -19.05
C ALA A 19 22.60 -1.24 -18.52
N PRO A 20 21.67 -1.94 -17.83
CA PRO A 20 20.50 -1.28 -17.27
C PRO A 20 20.95 -0.25 -16.25
N VAL A 21 20.69 1.02 -16.55
CA VAL A 21 20.89 2.12 -15.60
C VAL A 21 19.77 2.01 -14.56
N THR A 22 20.08 1.47 -13.40
CA THR A 22 19.17 1.50 -12.25
C THR A 22 19.08 2.94 -11.76
N LEU A 23 18.02 3.63 -12.13
CA LEU A 23 17.67 4.97 -11.63
C LEU A 23 17.23 4.84 -10.17
N TYR A 24 18.11 5.20 -9.25
CA TYR A 24 17.75 5.42 -7.84
C TYR A 24 17.32 6.88 -7.70
N ALA A 25 16.10 7.11 -7.22
CA ALA A 25 15.59 8.46 -7.02
C ALA A 25 15.39 8.72 -5.52
N ASP A 26 16.32 9.47 -4.91
CA ASP A 26 16.12 9.99 -3.56
C ASP A 26 14.91 10.93 -3.54
N ILE A 27 14.13 10.91 -2.46
CA ILE A 27 12.96 11.78 -2.31
C ILE A 27 13.34 12.96 -1.42
N TYR A 28 13.14 14.16 -1.94
CA TYR A 28 13.37 15.42 -1.25
C TYR A 28 12.07 16.11 -0.91
N LYS A 29 12.05 16.80 0.23
CA LYS A 29 10.93 17.59 0.73
C LYS A 29 11.31 19.07 0.77
N TYR A 30 10.41 19.92 0.29
CA TYR A 30 10.44 21.37 0.49
C TYR A 30 9.09 21.85 1.01
N VAL A 31 9.09 22.80 1.94
CA VAL A 31 7.87 23.49 2.40
C VAL A 31 7.97 24.93 1.95
N ASP A 32 7.02 25.38 1.13
CA ASP A 32 7.01 26.73 0.61
C ASP A 32 6.54 27.76 1.69
N LYS A 33 6.61 29.04 1.35
CA LYS A 33 6.19 30.14 2.24
C LYS A 33 4.71 30.13 2.64
N HIS A 34 3.88 29.33 1.95
CA HIS A 34 2.47 29.14 2.21
C HIS A 34 2.17 27.83 2.96
N GLY A 35 3.21 27.11 3.42
CA GLY A 35 3.08 25.84 4.14
C GLY A 35 2.82 24.62 3.24
N ARG A 36 2.84 24.77 1.91
CA ARG A 36 2.62 23.63 1.00
C ARG A 36 3.86 22.74 0.95
N VAL A 37 3.64 21.45 1.10
CA VAL A 37 4.69 20.43 1.03
C VAL A 37 4.87 19.99 -0.41
N ILE A 38 6.10 20.10 -0.93
CA ILE A 38 6.49 19.64 -2.26
C ILE A 38 7.46 18.48 -2.07
N LEU A 39 7.15 17.35 -2.69
CA LEU A 39 8.01 16.18 -2.76
C LEU A 39 8.50 16.01 -4.20
N THR A 40 9.80 15.74 -4.36
CA THR A 40 10.42 15.57 -5.69
C THR A 40 11.65 14.66 -5.60
N ASP A 41 11.91 13.95 -6.67
CA ASP A 41 13.17 13.23 -6.92
C ASP A 41 14.25 14.11 -7.59
N LYS A 42 13.87 15.34 -8.00
CA LYS A 42 14.72 16.30 -8.70
C LYS A 42 14.71 17.65 -7.99
N PRO A 43 15.47 17.80 -6.88
CA PRO A 43 15.50 19.05 -6.14
C PRO A 43 16.14 20.17 -6.97
N GLN A 44 15.43 21.29 -7.11
CA GLN A 44 15.87 22.44 -7.91
C GLN A 44 16.70 23.46 -7.12
N SER A 45 16.87 23.27 -5.82
CA SER A 45 17.66 24.14 -4.95
C SER A 45 18.09 23.44 -3.65
N ASN A 46 19.02 24.04 -2.92
CA ASN A 46 19.48 23.59 -1.62
C ASN A 46 18.44 23.71 -0.47
N LYS A 47 17.29 24.32 -0.74
CA LYS A 47 16.17 24.42 0.22
C LYS A 47 15.41 23.11 0.38
N TYR A 48 15.58 22.16 -0.55
CA TYR A 48 15.01 20.83 -0.46
C TYR A 48 15.82 19.98 0.52
N LYS A 49 15.15 19.43 1.52
CA LYS A 49 15.76 18.50 2.48
C LYS A 49 15.51 17.06 2.04
N LEU A 50 16.55 16.23 2.09
CA LEU A 50 16.44 14.80 1.83
C LEU A 50 15.44 14.18 2.84
N LEU A 51 14.38 13.59 2.35
CA LEU A 51 13.35 12.94 3.15
C LEU A 51 13.56 11.43 3.23
N VAL A 52 13.85 10.81 2.09
CA VAL A 52 14.12 9.39 1.95
C VAL A 52 15.32 9.20 1.05
N LYS A 53 16.33 8.50 1.56
CA LYS A 53 17.46 8.05 0.76
C LYS A 53 17.13 6.66 0.22
N THR A 54 17.08 6.52 -1.10
CA THR A 54 16.92 5.20 -1.71
C THR A 54 18.22 4.41 -1.49
N TRP A 55 18.13 3.40 -0.64
CA TRP A 55 19.26 2.58 -0.29
C TRP A 55 19.50 1.51 -1.36
N LYS A 56 20.78 1.31 -1.73
CA LYS A 56 21.26 0.15 -2.50
C LYS A 56 21.02 -1.14 -1.71
N GLY A 57 19.85 -1.66 -1.69
CA GLY A 57 19.54 -2.87 -0.91
C GLY A 57 18.07 -3.09 -0.67
N TRP A 58 17.21 -2.21 -1.17
CA TRP A 58 15.83 -2.59 -1.35
C TRP A 58 15.76 -3.51 -2.58
N GLU A 59 16.12 -4.75 -2.39
CA GLU A 59 15.53 -5.78 -3.22
C GLU A 59 14.04 -5.71 -2.94
N GLU A 60 13.25 -5.28 -3.92
CA GLU A 60 11.84 -5.61 -3.96
C GLU A 60 11.78 -7.12 -3.73
N LYS A 61 11.55 -7.53 -2.48
CA LYS A 61 11.02 -8.86 -2.24
C LYS A 61 9.80 -8.89 -3.11
N LYS A 62 9.88 -9.59 -4.25
CA LYS A 62 8.74 -9.86 -5.11
C LYS A 62 7.66 -10.33 -4.15
N SER A 63 6.75 -9.41 -3.81
CA SER A 63 5.58 -9.78 -3.04
C SER A 63 4.94 -10.84 -3.91
N ASN A 64 4.76 -12.06 -3.41
CA ASN A 64 4.02 -13.11 -4.08
C ASN A 64 2.52 -12.76 -4.21
N VAL A 65 2.20 -11.48 -4.15
CA VAL A 65 0.90 -10.92 -4.51
C VAL A 65 0.86 -11.00 -6.03
N ALA A 66 0.18 -12.01 -6.54
CA ALA A 66 -0.08 -12.12 -7.95
C ALA A 66 -0.87 -10.87 -8.38
N TYR A 67 -0.20 -9.94 -9.07
CA TYR A 67 -0.77 -8.66 -9.50
C TYR A 67 -2.02 -8.84 -10.39
N ASP A 68 -2.10 -9.94 -11.13
CA ASP A 68 -3.26 -10.40 -11.86
C ASP A 68 -4.47 -10.60 -10.93
N LYS A 69 -4.30 -11.35 -9.83
CA LYS A 69 -5.36 -11.57 -8.84
C LYS A 69 -5.76 -10.28 -8.10
N PHE A 70 -4.81 -9.36 -7.86
CA PHE A 70 -5.10 -8.08 -7.23
C PHE A 70 -6.14 -7.27 -8.03
N THR A 71 -5.90 -7.09 -9.34
CA THR A 71 -6.78 -6.30 -10.20
C THR A 71 -8.16 -6.94 -10.32
N ASP A 72 -8.21 -8.26 -10.54
CA ASP A 72 -9.46 -9.01 -10.67
C ASP A 72 -10.25 -9.01 -9.37
N ASN A 73 -9.61 -9.24 -8.23
CA ASN A 73 -10.26 -9.23 -6.93
C ASN A 73 -10.74 -7.83 -6.55
N LYS A 74 -9.95 -6.79 -6.82
CA LYS A 74 -10.37 -5.40 -6.62
C LYS A 74 -11.65 -5.10 -7.38
N LYS A 75 -11.73 -5.49 -8.66
CA LYS A 75 -12.94 -5.33 -9.48
C LYS A 75 -14.09 -6.18 -8.95
N LYS A 76 -13.83 -7.44 -8.60
CA LYS A 76 -14.82 -8.39 -8.09
C LYS A 76 -15.50 -7.91 -6.82
N TYR A 77 -14.75 -7.33 -5.87
CA TYR A 77 -15.29 -6.92 -4.58
C TYR A 77 -15.68 -5.45 -4.50
N ALA A 78 -15.46 -4.65 -5.56
CA ALA A 78 -15.72 -3.21 -5.58
C ALA A 78 -17.17 -2.87 -5.15
N SER A 79 -18.17 -3.57 -5.71
CA SER A 79 -19.58 -3.32 -5.39
C SER A 79 -19.90 -3.58 -3.91
N THR A 80 -19.38 -4.65 -3.34
CA THR A 80 -19.53 -4.99 -1.92
C THR A 80 -18.88 -3.93 -1.02
N ILE A 81 -17.67 -3.50 -1.36
CA ILE A 81 -16.94 -2.48 -0.61
C ILE A 81 -17.67 -1.14 -0.69
N ASP A 82 -18.10 -0.73 -1.88
CA ASP A 82 -18.85 0.52 -2.10
C ASP A 82 -20.20 0.50 -1.37
N TYR A 83 -20.87 -0.65 -1.29
CA TYR A 83 -22.11 -0.81 -0.54
C TYR A 83 -21.90 -0.54 0.95
N TYR A 84 -20.93 -1.20 1.59
CA TYR A 84 -20.68 -1.01 3.02
C TYR A 84 -20.08 0.35 3.34
N ALA A 85 -19.28 0.94 2.43
CA ALA A 85 -18.81 2.32 2.56
C ALA A 85 -19.99 3.31 2.67
N ARG A 86 -20.98 3.19 1.78
CA ARG A 86 -22.20 4.02 1.82
C ARG A 86 -23.03 3.74 3.07
N LEU A 87 -23.26 2.47 3.39
CA LEU A 87 -24.08 2.05 4.55
C LEU A 87 -23.55 2.65 5.86
N TYR A 88 -22.24 2.66 6.02
CA TYR A 88 -21.58 3.17 7.23
C TYR A 88 -21.06 4.60 7.12
N ARG A 89 -21.35 5.29 6.00
CA ARG A 89 -20.95 6.68 5.72
C ARG A 89 -19.44 6.90 5.82
N LEU A 90 -18.66 5.95 5.30
CA LEU A 90 -17.21 6.08 5.18
C LEU A 90 -16.82 6.39 3.74
N PRO A 91 -15.72 7.15 3.52
CA PRO A 91 -15.16 7.31 2.19
C PRO A 91 -14.78 5.93 1.59
N LYS A 92 -15.29 5.63 0.40
CA LYS A 92 -14.94 4.36 -0.27
C LYS A 92 -13.45 4.22 -0.52
N SER A 93 -12.77 5.33 -0.80
CA SER A 93 -11.32 5.37 -0.96
C SER A 93 -10.57 4.92 0.30
N LEU A 94 -11.09 5.24 1.49
CA LEU A 94 -10.51 4.78 2.75
C LEU A 94 -10.64 3.26 2.91
N LEU A 95 -11.82 2.69 2.61
CA LEU A 95 -11.99 1.23 2.67
C LEU A 95 -11.08 0.51 1.66
N HIS A 96 -11.02 1.02 0.44
CA HIS A 96 -10.13 0.47 -0.58
C HIS A 96 -8.66 0.54 -0.17
N ALA A 97 -8.22 1.63 0.47
CA ALA A 97 -6.85 1.76 0.97
C ALA A 97 -6.55 0.76 2.09
N VAL A 98 -7.47 0.60 3.06
CA VAL A 98 -7.32 -0.40 4.14
C VAL A 98 -7.25 -1.81 3.56
N ILE A 99 -8.18 -2.22 2.69
CA ILE A 99 -8.18 -3.56 2.09
C ILE A 99 -6.92 -3.80 1.25
N THR A 100 -6.42 -2.76 0.57
CA THR A 100 -5.15 -2.86 -0.17
C THR A 100 -3.99 -3.16 0.78
N ALA A 101 -3.89 -2.44 1.89
CA ALA A 101 -2.82 -2.62 2.87
C ALA A 101 -2.93 -3.96 3.61
N GLU A 102 -4.14 -4.37 3.99
CA GLU A 102 -4.38 -5.57 4.80
C GLU A 102 -4.19 -6.89 4.04
N SER A 103 -4.69 -6.97 2.82
CA SER A 103 -4.75 -8.24 2.09
C SER A 103 -4.41 -8.16 0.61
N ALA A 104 -4.17 -6.97 0.06
CA ALA A 104 -4.15 -6.76 -1.39
C ALA A 104 -5.35 -7.40 -2.11
N TYR A 105 -6.52 -7.33 -1.49
CA TYR A 105 -7.80 -7.94 -1.94
C TYR A 105 -7.80 -9.48 -1.98
N ASP A 106 -6.91 -10.16 -1.26
CA ASP A 106 -6.99 -11.61 -1.12
C ASP A 106 -7.98 -11.99 0.00
N PRO A 107 -9.14 -12.61 -0.32
CA PRO A 107 -10.12 -13.02 0.69
C PRO A 107 -9.63 -14.17 1.57
N ASN A 108 -8.60 -14.88 1.12
CA ASN A 108 -8.01 -16.02 1.83
C ASN A 108 -6.72 -15.66 2.59
N ALA A 109 -6.32 -14.39 2.56
CA ALA A 109 -5.13 -13.94 3.27
C ALA A 109 -5.20 -14.29 4.76
N ILE A 110 -4.09 -14.84 5.28
CA ILE A 110 -3.95 -15.19 6.70
C ILE A 110 -2.60 -14.63 7.17
N SER A 111 -2.63 -13.76 8.19
CA SER A 111 -1.42 -13.24 8.81
C SER A 111 -0.80 -14.25 9.77
N ARG A 112 0.47 -14.05 10.13
CA ARG A 112 1.15 -14.86 11.17
C ARG A 112 0.45 -14.79 12.52
N ALA A 113 -0.21 -13.66 12.82
CA ALA A 113 -0.97 -13.46 14.05
C ALA A 113 -2.38 -14.07 14.00
N GLY A 114 -2.82 -14.63 12.86
CA GLY A 114 -4.13 -15.26 12.71
C GLY A 114 -5.25 -14.31 12.27
N ALA A 115 -4.92 -13.11 11.78
CA ALA A 115 -5.88 -12.25 11.08
C ALA A 115 -6.26 -12.87 9.74
N VAL A 116 -7.53 -12.71 9.29
CA VAL A 116 -8.05 -13.40 8.11
C VAL A 116 -8.90 -12.47 7.24
N GLY A 117 -8.74 -12.65 5.93
CA GLY A 117 -9.64 -12.12 4.89
C GLY A 117 -9.30 -10.71 4.42
N LEU A 118 -10.21 -10.11 3.66
CA LEU A 118 -10.01 -8.83 2.97
C LEU A 118 -9.57 -7.69 3.90
N MET A 119 -10.15 -7.61 5.09
CA MET A 119 -9.85 -6.59 6.10
C MET A 119 -9.09 -7.14 7.31
N GLN A 120 -8.46 -8.32 7.19
CA GLN A 120 -7.59 -8.95 8.18
C GLN A 120 -8.18 -8.94 9.60
N LEU A 121 -9.37 -9.51 9.77
CA LEU A 121 -10.02 -9.53 11.08
C LEU A 121 -9.40 -10.59 12.00
N MET A 122 -8.98 -10.16 13.19
CA MET A 122 -8.63 -11.06 14.29
C MET A 122 -9.87 -11.80 14.82
N PRO A 123 -9.73 -13.00 15.42
CA PRO A 123 -10.87 -13.76 15.94
C PRO A 123 -11.76 -12.96 16.88
N GLU A 124 -11.18 -12.24 17.83
CA GLU A 124 -11.91 -11.44 18.82
C GLU A 124 -12.67 -10.28 18.16
N THR A 125 -12.06 -9.61 17.18
CA THR A 125 -12.72 -8.55 16.42
C THR A 125 -13.88 -9.12 15.60
N ALA A 126 -13.68 -10.25 14.93
CA ALA A 126 -14.70 -10.92 14.17
C ALA A 126 -15.92 -11.29 15.05
N LYS A 127 -15.67 -11.88 16.21
CA LYS A 127 -16.71 -12.22 17.19
C LYS A 127 -17.47 -10.98 17.65
N ARG A 128 -16.77 -9.88 18.00
CA ARG A 128 -17.36 -8.61 18.45
C ARG A 128 -18.30 -7.99 17.41
N TYR A 129 -17.99 -8.16 16.13
CA TYR A 129 -18.76 -7.59 15.02
C TYR A 129 -19.70 -8.61 14.33
N GLY A 130 -19.86 -9.82 14.88
CA GLY A 130 -20.79 -10.85 14.40
C GLY A 130 -20.35 -11.47 13.07
N VAL A 131 -19.06 -11.55 12.80
CA VAL A 131 -18.50 -12.19 11.61
C VAL A 131 -18.26 -13.66 11.89
N ASN A 132 -19.15 -14.52 11.39
CA ASN A 132 -19.06 -15.97 11.60
C ASN A 132 -18.02 -16.64 10.68
N ASN A 133 -17.87 -16.12 9.46
CA ASN A 133 -16.88 -16.62 8.50
C ASN A 133 -15.98 -15.48 8.01
N ARG A 134 -14.79 -15.40 8.57
CA ARG A 134 -13.80 -14.38 8.20
C ARG A 134 -13.27 -14.49 6.77
N ARG A 135 -13.44 -15.66 6.11
CA ARG A 135 -13.09 -15.84 4.69
C ARG A 135 -14.23 -15.46 3.75
N ASN A 136 -15.45 -15.30 4.25
CA ASN A 136 -16.53 -14.75 3.44
C ASN A 136 -16.25 -13.26 3.16
N PRO A 137 -16.08 -12.83 1.90
CA PRO A 137 -15.71 -11.46 1.58
C PRO A 137 -16.72 -10.43 2.08
N SER A 138 -18.01 -10.71 1.95
CA SER A 138 -19.09 -9.81 2.38
C SER A 138 -19.11 -9.64 3.90
N ASP A 139 -19.07 -10.75 4.65
CA ASP A 139 -19.05 -10.72 6.11
C ASP A 139 -17.81 -10.02 6.65
N ASN A 140 -16.66 -10.28 6.03
CA ASN A 140 -15.39 -9.70 6.41
C ASN A 140 -15.39 -8.19 6.20
N VAL A 141 -15.80 -7.72 5.00
CA VAL A 141 -15.90 -6.27 4.72
C VAL A 141 -16.95 -5.61 5.60
N HIS A 142 -18.09 -6.26 5.84
CA HIS A 142 -19.11 -5.76 6.76
C HIS A 142 -18.56 -5.52 8.15
N GLY A 143 -17.98 -6.55 8.77
CA GLY A 143 -17.45 -6.45 10.14
C GLY A 143 -16.27 -5.47 10.25
N GLY A 144 -15.33 -5.53 9.30
CA GLY A 144 -14.17 -4.65 9.26
C GLY A 144 -14.54 -3.18 9.07
N THR A 145 -15.54 -2.90 8.22
CA THR A 145 -16.04 -1.53 8.04
C THR A 145 -16.70 -0.99 9.32
N ARG A 146 -17.46 -1.81 10.03
CA ARG A 146 -18.05 -1.43 11.34
C ARG A 146 -16.96 -1.15 12.36
N TYR A 147 -15.94 -1.99 12.44
CA TYR A 147 -14.80 -1.80 13.33
C TYR A 147 -14.08 -0.48 13.01
N LEU A 148 -13.72 -0.24 11.75
CA LEU A 148 -13.08 1.00 11.34
C LEU A 148 -13.93 2.24 11.65
N ARG A 149 -15.24 2.19 11.42
CA ARG A 149 -16.15 3.27 11.77
C ARG A 149 -16.16 3.56 13.27
N ASP A 150 -16.15 2.52 14.10
CA ASP A 150 -16.19 2.68 15.56
C ASP A 150 -14.85 3.23 16.07
N LEU A 151 -13.73 2.85 15.47
CA LEU A 151 -12.44 3.48 15.74
C LEU A 151 -12.41 4.97 15.34
N LEU A 152 -12.92 5.32 14.16
CA LEU A 152 -13.04 6.71 13.76
C LEU A 152 -13.87 7.54 14.76
N LYS A 153 -15.01 7.00 15.23
CA LYS A 153 -15.80 7.65 16.30
C LYS A 153 -15.01 7.79 17.59
N MET A 154 -14.31 6.72 18.01
CA MET A 154 -13.51 6.71 19.24
C MET A 154 -12.42 7.78 19.24
N PHE A 155 -11.77 7.98 18.10
CA PHE A 155 -10.68 8.94 17.92
C PHE A 155 -11.15 10.26 17.26
N LYS A 156 -12.41 10.64 17.40
CA LYS A 156 -12.97 11.93 16.95
C LYS A 156 -12.71 12.22 15.46
N ASN A 157 -12.80 11.20 14.61
CA ASN A 157 -12.49 11.21 13.18
C ASN A 157 -11.01 11.52 12.83
N ASP A 158 -10.10 11.37 13.78
CA ASP A 158 -8.68 11.34 13.46
C ASP A 158 -8.36 10.01 12.74
N VAL A 159 -8.24 10.10 11.41
CA VAL A 159 -7.99 8.93 10.54
C VAL A 159 -6.66 8.27 10.89
N ARG A 160 -5.63 9.03 11.27
CA ARG A 160 -4.31 8.46 11.59
C ARG A 160 -4.37 7.61 12.84
N LEU A 161 -5.03 8.11 13.90
CA LEU A 161 -5.22 7.36 15.14
C LEU A 161 -6.14 6.16 14.94
N ALA A 162 -7.20 6.31 14.15
CA ALA A 162 -8.10 5.20 13.83
C ALA A 162 -7.38 4.08 13.07
N LEU A 163 -6.53 4.40 12.09
CA LEU A 163 -5.75 3.41 11.35
C LEU A 163 -4.66 2.78 12.24
N ALA A 164 -4.00 3.56 13.08
CA ALA A 164 -3.07 3.02 14.06
C ALA A 164 -3.75 2.05 15.03
N ALA A 165 -4.97 2.36 15.47
CA ALA A 165 -5.76 1.49 16.33
C ALA A 165 -6.30 0.27 15.57
N TYR A 166 -6.60 0.39 14.29
CA TYR A 166 -6.98 -0.74 13.46
C TYR A 166 -5.85 -1.79 13.38
N ASN A 167 -4.62 -1.33 13.19
CA ASN A 167 -3.44 -2.17 13.09
C ASN A 167 -2.96 -2.68 14.45
N ALA A 168 -2.77 -1.81 15.44
CA ALA A 168 -2.16 -2.14 16.73
C ALA A 168 -3.17 -2.49 17.84
N GLY A 169 -4.47 -2.31 17.59
CA GLY A 169 -5.53 -2.36 18.58
C GLY A 169 -5.77 -1.05 19.31
N GLU A 170 -7.04 -0.73 19.59
CA GLU A 170 -7.43 0.50 20.27
C GLU A 170 -6.84 0.64 21.69
N GLY A 171 -6.61 -0.48 22.35
CA GLY A 171 -5.97 -0.50 23.68
C GLY A 171 -4.53 0.00 23.64
N ALA A 172 -3.77 -0.35 22.62
CA ALA A 172 -2.40 0.10 22.44
C ALA A 172 -2.32 1.62 22.23
N VAL A 173 -3.16 2.16 21.35
CA VAL A 173 -3.22 3.62 21.11
C VAL A 173 -3.62 4.40 22.37
N LYS A 174 -4.61 3.91 23.13
CA LYS A 174 -5.02 4.50 24.40
C LYS A 174 -3.90 4.47 25.44
N LYS A 175 -3.22 3.33 25.58
CA LYS A 175 -2.07 3.16 26.50
C LYS A 175 -0.93 4.13 26.19
N HIS A 176 -0.77 4.51 24.92
CA HIS A 176 0.21 5.52 24.48
C HIS A 176 -0.35 6.95 24.48
N GLY A 177 -1.39 7.24 25.27
CA GLY A 177 -1.93 8.57 25.42
C GLY A 177 -2.60 9.13 24.15
N ASN A 178 -3.28 8.29 23.39
CA ASN A 178 -3.84 8.61 22.07
C ASN A 178 -2.79 9.12 21.07
N LYS A 179 -1.63 8.50 21.07
CA LYS A 179 -0.57 8.68 20.07
C LYS A 179 -0.36 7.38 19.32
N ILE A 180 0.21 7.48 18.13
CA ILE A 180 0.57 6.30 17.32
C ILE A 180 1.65 5.52 18.08
N PRO A 181 1.40 4.23 18.40
CA PRO A 181 2.40 3.41 19.07
C PRO A 181 3.66 3.24 18.20
N PRO A 182 4.87 3.18 18.81
CA PRO A 182 6.13 3.08 18.07
C PRO A 182 6.42 1.64 17.59
N TYR A 183 5.42 0.95 17.07
CA TYR A 183 5.60 -0.38 16.50
C TYR A 183 6.02 -0.29 15.03
N LYS A 184 6.83 -1.26 14.56
CA LYS A 184 7.36 -1.26 13.18
C LYS A 184 6.27 -1.28 12.09
N GLU A 185 5.08 -1.76 12.43
CA GLU A 185 3.96 -1.94 11.50
C GLU A 185 2.87 -0.85 11.69
N THR A 186 3.08 0.08 12.59
CA THR A 186 2.19 1.20 12.86
C THR A 186 2.82 2.52 12.44
#